data_bccb1c3e8bd6a5dbb3d06a2cc319ab82
#
_entry.id   bccb1c3e8bd6a5dbb3d06a2cc319ab82
#
_cell.length_a   1.000
_cell.length_b   1.000
_cell.length_c   1.000
_cell.angle_alpha   90.00
_cell.angle_beta   90.00
_cell.angle_gamma   90.00
#
_symmetry.space_group_name_H-M   'P 1'
#
loop_
_entity.id
_entity.type
_entity.pdbx_description
1 polymer ?
#
loop_
_entity_poly.entity_id
_entity_poly.type
_entity_poly.pdbx_seq_one_letter_code
_entity_poly.pdbx_strand_id
1 'polypeptide(L)'
;MATTYLEALNRVLQLIGEEQVDQILETDSYTNLLSAFLNDIKEQIEDSHNWRALKKTYNVTVLPYSQTATITGANERSRLVRIYQSNRYSEIPLVFDVTDSVNPDPLIEIDLAELFYKTSIDPDTRQDPVYFAIDNSAGGEVNLKVWPIPSSQKTIQVTMVTPQERLTNANTQIYIPTRPLVVGTAWYALEERGEELGVNALFSETRFKNALDDAISRDAAEQGNNMELVSV
;
A
#
# COMPACT_ATOMS: atom_id res chain seq x y z
N MET A 1 13.40 13.00 -9.97
CA MET A 1 13.77 13.28 -8.57
C MET A 1 12.56 12.97 -7.71
N ALA A 2 12.76 12.35 -6.54
CA ALA A 2 11.67 12.16 -5.59
C ALA A 2 11.27 13.53 -5.01
N THR A 3 9.98 13.82 -4.92
CA THR A 3 9.45 15.06 -4.38
C THR A 3 9.27 14.92 -2.88
N THR A 4 9.72 15.89 -2.10
CA THR A 4 9.50 15.90 -0.66
C THR A 4 8.10 16.43 -0.30
N TYR A 5 7.68 16.20 0.95
CA TYR A 5 6.41 16.71 1.45
C TYR A 5 6.31 18.24 1.37
N LEU A 6 7.36 18.96 1.79
CA LEU A 6 7.41 20.42 1.69
C LEU A 6 7.36 20.92 0.25
N GLU A 7 8.08 20.26 -0.67
CA GLU A 7 8.01 20.62 -2.10
C GLU A 7 6.63 20.39 -2.69
N ALA A 8 5.93 19.32 -2.31
CA ALA A 8 4.57 19.07 -2.77
C ALA A 8 3.60 20.14 -2.23
N LEU A 9 3.71 20.47 -0.95
CA LEU A 9 2.91 21.53 -0.31
C LEU A 9 3.14 22.90 -0.99
N ASN A 10 4.39 23.26 -1.25
CA ASN A 10 4.73 24.51 -1.94
C ASN A 10 4.19 24.57 -3.37
N ARG A 11 4.12 23.43 -4.07
CA ARG A 11 3.46 23.36 -5.39
C ARG A 11 1.95 23.57 -5.29
N VAL A 12 1.31 23.07 -4.21
CA VAL A 12 -0.11 23.35 -3.95
C VAL A 12 -0.33 24.83 -3.71
N LEU A 13 0.44 25.44 -2.80
CA LEU A 13 0.37 26.89 -2.52
C LEU A 13 0.51 27.72 -3.81
N GLN A 14 1.49 27.39 -4.64
CA GLN A 14 1.68 28.06 -5.92
C GLN A 14 0.47 27.91 -6.87
N LEU A 15 -0.19 26.74 -6.91
CA LEU A 15 -1.37 26.51 -7.75
C LEU A 15 -2.60 27.31 -7.31
N ILE A 16 -2.74 27.57 -6.00
CA ILE A 16 -3.85 28.33 -5.42
C ILE A 16 -3.52 29.83 -5.25
N GLY A 17 -2.34 30.26 -5.71
CA GLY A 17 -1.92 31.66 -5.71
C GLY A 17 -1.41 32.18 -4.37
N GLU A 18 -0.95 31.30 -3.49
CA GLU A 18 -0.40 31.65 -2.17
C GLU A 18 1.13 31.66 -2.18
N GLU A 19 1.72 32.34 -1.18
CA GLU A 19 3.17 32.36 -0.99
C GLU A 19 3.70 31.00 -0.50
N GLN A 20 4.87 30.64 -0.98
CA GLN A 20 5.57 29.42 -0.56
C GLN A 20 6.10 29.57 0.87
N VAL A 21 6.21 28.45 1.57
CA VAL A 21 6.74 28.37 2.93
C VAL A 21 8.06 27.62 2.97
N ASP A 22 8.98 28.09 3.83
CA ASP A 22 10.28 27.44 4.03
C ASP A 22 10.20 26.23 4.96
N GLN A 23 9.14 26.16 5.77
CA GLN A 23 8.90 25.08 6.74
C GLN A 23 7.41 24.93 7.05
N ILE A 24 7.02 23.76 7.46
CA ILE A 24 5.65 23.47 7.91
C ILE A 24 5.58 23.78 9.39
N LEU A 25 4.86 24.85 9.75
CA LEU A 25 4.69 25.29 11.14
C LEU A 25 3.33 24.83 11.66
N GLU A 26 3.32 24.14 12.80
CA GLU A 26 2.07 23.73 13.48
C GLU A 26 1.21 24.92 13.91
N THR A 27 1.80 26.12 14.04
CA THR A 27 1.11 27.35 14.42
C THR A 27 0.36 28.02 13.28
N ASP A 28 0.66 27.66 12.02
CA ASP A 28 -0.06 28.17 10.85
C ASP A 28 -1.26 27.28 10.54
N SER A 29 -2.44 27.77 10.87
CA SER A 29 -3.70 27.03 10.70
C SER A 29 -4.00 26.67 9.25
N TYR A 30 -3.63 27.53 8.29
CA TYR A 30 -3.90 27.30 6.88
C TYR A 30 -2.96 26.25 6.30
N THR A 31 -1.67 26.34 6.58
CA THR A 31 -0.69 25.31 6.18
C THR A 31 -1.04 23.94 6.78
N ASN A 32 -1.53 23.90 8.03
CA ASN A 32 -1.99 22.67 8.66
C ASN A 32 -3.22 22.08 7.97
N LEU A 33 -4.17 22.91 7.55
CA LEU A 33 -5.33 22.47 6.78
C LEU A 33 -4.91 21.87 5.43
N LEU A 34 -4.03 22.54 4.68
CA LEU A 34 -3.48 22.03 3.43
C LEU A 34 -2.69 20.73 3.64
N SER A 35 -1.99 20.61 4.76
CA SER A 35 -1.27 19.38 5.15
C SER A 35 -2.24 18.23 5.40
N ALA A 36 -3.38 18.49 6.01
CA ALA A 36 -4.44 17.49 6.19
C ALA A 36 -5.00 17.04 4.83
N PHE A 37 -5.39 17.97 3.96
CA PHE A 37 -5.88 17.67 2.62
C PHE A 37 -4.87 16.88 1.79
N LEU A 38 -3.59 17.25 1.86
CA LEU A 38 -2.53 16.54 1.14
C LEU A 38 -2.40 15.08 1.61
N ASN A 39 -2.49 14.83 2.92
CA ASN A 39 -2.48 13.48 3.44
C ASN A 39 -3.73 12.69 3.04
N ASP A 40 -4.91 13.31 3.06
CA ASP A 40 -6.16 12.65 2.69
C ASP A 40 -6.18 12.29 1.19
N ILE A 41 -5.74 13.19 0.31
CA ILE A 41 -5.60 12.91 -1.12
C ILE A 41 -4.51 11.86 -1.37
N LYS A 42 -3.40 11.90 -0.60
CA LYS A 42 -2.37 10.86 -0.65
C LYS A 42 -2.96 9.48 -0.38
N GLU A 43 -3.75 9.35 0.68
CA GLU A 43 -4.41 8.09 1.05
C GLU A 43 -5.38 7.61 -0.06
N GLN A 44 -6.15 8.51 -0.65
CA GLN A 44 -7.03 8.18 -1.80
C GLN A 44 -6.24 7.66 -3.01
N ILE A 45 -5.11 8.30 -3.34
CA ILE A 45 -4.26 7.87 -4.45
C ILE A 45 -3.64 6.51 -4.15
N GLU A 46 -3.12 6.29 -2.93
CA GLU A 46 -2.54 5.01 -2.51
C GLU A 46 -3.54 3.86 -2.59
N ASP A 47 -4.80 4.11 -2.25
CA ASP A 47 -5.86 3.09 -2.26
C ASP A 47 -6.44 2.84 -3.66
N SER A 48 -6.29 3.78 -4.59
CA SER A 48 -6.84 3.68 -5.94
C SER A 48 -6.16 2.63 -6.83
N HIS A 49 -4.89 2.28 -6.55
CA HIS A 49 -4.09 1.41 -7.40
C HIS A 49 -3.00 0.66 -6.62
N ASN A 50 -2.58 -0.50 -7.14
CA ASN A 50 -1.46 -1.26 -6.59
C ASN A 50 -0.11 -0.72 -7.10
N TRP A 51 0.25 0.49 -6.64
CA TRP A 51 1.44 1.21 -7.06
C TRP A 51 2.71 0.37 -6.92
N ARG A 52 3.50 0.29 -7.98
CA ARG A 52 4.78 -0.43 -7.97
C ARG A 52 5.73 0.10 -6.89
N ALA A 53 5.76 1.42 -6.71
CA ALA A 53 6.61 2.07 -5.72
C ALA A 53 6.26 1.73 -4.26
N LEU A 54 5.04 1.24 -4.00
CA LEU A 54 4.57 0.81 -2.68
C LEU A 54 4.68 -0.70 -2.46
N LYS A 55 5.08 -1.48 -3.48
CA LYS A 55 5.28 -2.92 -3.33
C LYS A 55 6.53 -3.19 -2.52
N LYS A 56 6.38 -3.95 -1.44
CA LYS A 56 7.46 -4.40 -0.56
C LYS A 56 7.37 -5.90 -0.34
N THR A 57 8.52 -6.53 -0.24
CA THR A 57 8.63 -7.95 0.10
C THR A 57 9.18 -8.07 1.52
N TYR A 58 8.45 -8.78 2.37
CA TYR A 58 8.78 -9.03 3.76
C TYR A 58 9.19 -10.48 3.94
N ASN A 59 10.26 -10.71 4.69
CA ASN A 59 10.65 -12.04 5.15
C ASN A 59 10.18 -12.18 6.61
N VAL A 60 9.19 -13.02 6.81
CA VAL A 60 8.54 -13.22 8.11
C VAL A 60 9.03 -14.54 8.70
N THR A 61 9.58 -14.49 9.90
CA THR A 61 10.03 -15.69 10.61
C THR A 61 8.89 -16.25 11.45
N VAL A 62 8.44 -17.45 11.12
CA VAL A 62 7.49 -18.23 11.91
C VAL A 62 8.29 -19.17 12.81
N LEU A 63 8.14 -19.01 14.12
CA LEU A 63 8.86 -19.84 15.10
C LEU A 63 8.30 -21.25 15.16
N PRO A 64 9.10 -22.24 15.60
CA PRO A 64 8.60 -23.59 15.85
C PRO A 64 7.42 -23.57 16.82
N TYR A 65 6.40 -24.35 16.53
CA TYR A 65 5.17 -24.46 17.33
C TYR A 65 4.35 -23.17 17.45
N SER A 66 4.64 -22.16 16.63
CA SER A 66 3.86 -20.93 16.51
C SER A 66 3.01 -20.94 15.25
N GLN A 67 1.77 -20.52 15.35
CA GLN A 67 0.86 -20.35 14.23
C GLN A 67 0.94 -18.93 13.64
N THR A 68 1.39 -17.96 14.44
CA THR A 68 1.30 -16.53 14.11
C THR A 68 2.68 -15.91 14.10
N ALA A 69 2.91 -15.02 13.12
CA ALA A 69 4.09 -14.16 13.07
C ALA A 69 3.70 -12.77 12.56
N THR A 70 4.22 -11.71 13.19
CA THR A 70 3.94 -10.33 12.79
C THR A 70 4.76 -9.92 11.58
N ILE A 71 4.13 -9.27 10.61
CA ILE A 71 4.79 -8.69 9.43
C ILE A 71 5.27 -7.28 9.79
N THR A 72 6.47 -7.20 10.33
CA THR A 72 7.05 -5.93 10.78
C THR A 72 7.21 -4.94 9.62
N GLY A 73 6.62 -3.75 9.75
CA GLY A 73 6.67 -2.68 8.75
C GLY A 73 5.51 -2.70 7.75
N ALA A 74 4.61 -3.68 7.82
CA ALA A 74 3.28 -3.58 7.22
C ALA A 74 2.34 -2.81 8.16
N ASN A 75 1.32 -2.15 7.62
CA ASN A 75 0.29 -1.43 8.36
C ASN A 75 -1.10 -1.97 7.99
N GLU A 76 -2.14 -1.51 8.69
CA GLU A 76 -3.53 -1.97 8.52
C GLU A 76 -4.08 -1.79 7.10
N ARG A 77 -3.52 -0.83 6.32
CA ARG A 77 -3.88 -0.58 4.92
C ARG A 77 -3.08 -1.43 3.94
N SER A 78 -2.14 -2.24 4.41
CA SER A 78 -1.32 -3.10 3.54
C SER A 78 -2.16 -4.20 2.90
N ARG A 79 -1.94 -4.44 1.61
CA ARG A 79 -2.69 -5.41 0.80
C ARG A 79 -1.74 -6.41 0.15
N LEU A 80 -2.12 -7.68 0.10
CA LEU A 80 -1.36 -8.70 -0.61
C LEU A 80 -1.25 -8.39 -2.10
N VAL A 81 -0.06 -8.55 -2.65
CA VAL A 81 0.13 -8.55 -4.10
C VAL A 81 -0.31 -9.89 -4.64
N ARG A 82 -1.20 -9.87 -5.63
CA ARG A 82 -1.66 -11.05 -6.36
C ARG A 82 -1.26 -10.94 -7.82
N ILE A 83 -0.92 -12.08 -8.43
CA ILE A 83 -0.67 -12.20 -9.85
C ILE A 83 -1.77 -13.02 -10.51
N TYR A 84 -2.21 -12.60 -11.68
CA TYR A 84 -3.17 -13.35 -12.48
C TYR A 84 -2.44 -14.46 -13.25
N GLN A 85 -2.86 -15.71 -13.02
CA GLN A 85 -2.38 -16.85 -13.78
C GLN A 85 -3.39 -17.23 -14.86
N SER A 86 -3.07 -16.96 -16.12
CA SER A 86 -3.98 -17.16 -17.26
C SER A 86 -4.40 -18.64 -17.45
N ASN A 87 -3.55 -19.59 -17.09
CA ASN A 87 -3.82 -21.02 -17.18
C ASN A 87 -4.76 -21.56 -16.08
N ARG A 88 -4.97 -20.81 -15.00
CA ARG A 88 -5.86 -21.19 -13.89
C ARG A 88 -7.07 -20.26 -13.72
N TYR A 89 -7.14 -19.16 -14.46
CA TYR A 89 -8.17 -18.11 -14.31
C TYR A 89 -8.33 -17.63 -12.85
N SER A 90 -7.23 -17.60 -12.10
CA SER A 90 -7.23 -17.24 -10.68
C SER A 90 -6.09 -16.29 -10.34
N GLU A 91 -6.35 -15.43 -9.37
CA GLU A 91 -5.32 -14.60 -8.76
C GLU A 91 -4.61 -15.40 -7.66
N ILE A 92 -3.29 -15.40 -7.71
CA ILE A 92 -2.45 -16.10 -6.73
C ILE A 92 -1.69 -15.05 -5.92
N PRO A 93 -1.79 -15.08 -4.58
CA PRO A 93 -1.00 -14.23 -3.72
C PRO A 93 0.49 -14.59 -3.80
N LEU A 94 1.36 -13.58 -3.73
CA LEU A 94 2.81 -13.77 -3.72
C LEU A 94 3.29 -14.05 -2.29
N VAL A 95 3.01 -15.28 -1.81
CA VAL A 95 3.42 -15.76 -0.49
C VAL A 95 4.07 -17.15 -0.62
N PHE A 96 5.31 -17.26 -0.17
CA PHE A 96 6.14 -18.46 -0.35
C PHE A 96 6.86 -18.85 0.94
N ASP A 97 6.96 -20.14 1.23
CA ASP A 97 7.97 -20.64 2.16
C ASP A 97 9.32 -20.66 1.43
N VAL A 98 10.22 -19.81 1.89
CA VAL A 98 11.59 -19.66 1.35
C VAL A 98 12.63 -20.20 2.31
N THR A 99 12.25 -21.06 3.23
CA THR A 99 13.18 -21.74 4.17
C THR A 99 14.23 -22.52 3.39
N ASP A 100 13.82 -23.21 2.31
CA ASP A 100 14.71 -23.65 1.26
C ASP A 100 14.74 -22.60 0.14
N SER A 101 15.82 -21.86 0.05
CA SER A 101 15.98 -20.78 -0.94
C SER A 101 16.08 -21.28 -2.39
N VAL A 102 16.34 -22.56 -2.59
CA VAL A 102 16.47 -23.19 -3.93
C VAL A 102 15.08 -23.58 -4.46
N ASN A 103 14.19 -24.03 -3.59
CA ASN A 103 12.86 -24.50 -3.95
C ASN A 103 11.80 -23.82 -3.06
N PRO A 104 11.38 -22.58 -3.39
CA PRO A 104 10.34 -21.90 -2.64
C PRO A 104 8.98 -22.57 -2.89
N ASP A 105 8.27 -22.90 -1.80
CA ASP A 105 6.95 -23.49 -1.87
C ASP A 105 5.85 -22.42 -1.72
N PRO A 106 4.92 -22.30 -2.70
CA PRO A 106 3.82 -21.35 -2.61
C PRO A 106 2.81 -21.79 -1.56
N LEU A 107 2.38 -20.84 -0.72
CA LEU A 107 1.30 -21.07 0.23
C LEU A 107 -0.06 -20.69 -0.37
N ILE A 108 -1.10 -21.39 0.07
CA ILE A 108 -2.48 -21.20 -0.37
C ILE A 108 -3.18 -20.26 0.62
N GLU A 109 -3.74 -19.16 0.10
CA GLU A 109 -4.56 -18.26 0.92
C GLU A 109 -5.90 -18.91 1.24
N ILE A 110 -6.30 -18.86 2.53
CA ILE A 110 -7.62 -19.26 2.99
C ILE A 110 -8.19 -18.17 3.90
N ASP A 111 -9.50 -18.21 4.11
CA ASP A 111 -10.14 -17.30 5.05
C ASP A 111 -9.67 -17.57 6.50
N LEU A 112 -9.60 -16.49 7.30
CA LEU A 112 -9.16 -16.58 8.69
C LEU A 112 -10.07 -17.53 9.51
N ALA A 113 -11.39 -17.53 9.25
CA ALA A 113 -12.32 -18.43 9.92
C ALA A 113 -12.08 -19.90 9.51
N GLU A 114 -11.76 -20.16 8.24
CA GLU A 114 -11.38 -21.49 7.77
C GLU A 114 -10.08 -21.98 8.44
N LEU A 115 -9.11 -21.09 8.58
CA LEU A 115 -7.85 -21.42 9.27
C LEU A 115 -8.10 -21.77 10.74
N PHE A 116 -8.94 -21.01 11.44
CA PHE A 116 -9.34 -21.34 12.82
C PHE A 116 -10.08 -22.67 12.92
N TYR A 117 -10.97 -22.96 11.97
CA TYR A 117 -11.67 -24.24 11.90
C TYR A 117 -10.69 -25.42 11.75
N LYS A 118 -9.74 -25.33 10.80
CA LYS A 118 -8.69 -26.34 10.60
C LYS A 118 -7.87 -26.57 11.88
N THR A 119 -7.45 -25.50 12.53
CA THR A 119 -6.69 -25.56 13.79
C THR A 119 -7.49 -26.19 14.92
N SER A 120 -8.80 -25.93 14.98
CA SER A 120 -9.67 -26.48 16.03
C SER A 120 -9.94 -27.97 15.88
N ILE A 121 -10.01 -28.47 14.63
CA ILE A 121 -10.21 -29.91 14.36
C ILE A 121 -8.91 -30.69 14.56
N ASP A 122 -7.78 -30.13 14.15
CA ASP A 122 -6.49 -30.80 14.18
C ASP A 122 -5.40 -29.87 14.78
N PRO A 123 -5.44 -29.65 16.10
CA PRO A 123 -4.54 -28.72 16.78
C PRO A 123 -3.11 -29.25 16.89
N ASP A 124 -2.91 -30.56 16.72
CA ASP A 124 -1.64 -31.23 16.96
C ASP A 124 -0.86 -31.54 15.66
N THR A 125 -1.42 -31.27 14.49
CA THR A 125 -0.71 -31.46 13.23
C THR A 125 0.47 -30.52 13.15
N ARG A 126 1.67 -31.13 13.03
CA ARG A 126 2.95 -30.45 12.93
C ARG A 126 3.63 -30.84 11.61
N GLN A 127 3.50 -29.99 10.61
CA GLN A 127 4.04 -30.19 9.27
C GLN A 127 4.48 -28.84 8.70
N ASP A 128 5.04 -28.86 7.51
CA ASP A 128 5.34 -27.64 6.78
C ASP A 128 4.04 -26.90 6.43
N PRO A 129 4.00 -25.57 6.56
CA PRO A 129 2.82 -24.77 6.26
C PRO A 129 2.41 -24.90 4.81
N VAL A 130 1.12 -25.10 4.57
CA VAL A 130 0.51 -25.16 3.24
C VAL A 130 -0.45 -24.01 3.01
N TYR A 131 -1.11 -23.59 4.09
CA TYR A 131 -2.12 -22.54 4.06
C TYR A 131 -1.70 -21.34 4.90
N PHE A 132 -2.18 -20.19 4.51
CA PHE A 132 -2.00 -18.97 5.29
C PHE A 132 -3.27 -18.11 5.28
N ALA A 133 -3.37 -17.23 6.28
CA ALA A 133 -4.33 -16.14 6.33
C ALA A 133 -3.65 -14.88 6.87
N ILE A 134 -4.11 -13.72 6.43
CA ILE A 134 -3.69 -12.44 7.00
C ILE A 134 -4.71 -12.02 8.05
N ASP A 135 -4.19 -11.66 9.23
CA ASP A 135 -4.99 -11.16 10.35
C ASP A 135 -4.57 -9.71 10.65
N ASN A 136 -5.44 -8.77 10.28
CA ASN A 136 -5.30 -7.35 10.60
C ASN A 136 -5.95 -7.07 11.95
N SER A 137 -5.43 -7.67 13.01
CA SER A 137 -5.99 -7.53 14.34
C SER A 137 -5.90 -6.12 14.90
N ALA A 138 -6.73 -5.81 15.90
CA ALA A 138 -6.76 -4.53 16.56
C ALA A 138 -5.36 -4.10 17.05
N GLY A 139 -4.90 -2.91 16.63
CA GLY A 139 -3.58 -2.37 16.99
C GLY A 139 -2.72 -1.94 15.82
N GLY A 140 -3.21 -2.08 14.57
CA GLY A 140 -2.47 -1.68 13.37
C GLY A 140 -1.36 -2.65 12.95
N GLU A 141 -1.20 -3.77 13.67
CA GLU A 141 -0.26 -4.82 13.29
C GLU A 141 -0.88 -5.79 12.29
N VAL A 142 -0.10 -6.15 11.28
CA VAL A 142 -0.48 -7.17 10.30
C VAL A 142 0.19 -8.48 10.68
N ASN A 143 -0.62 -9.51 10.94
CA ASN A 143 -0.14 -10.83 11.32
C ASN A 143 -0.36 -11.85 10.20
N LEU A 144 0.66 -12.64 9.94
CA LEU A 144 0.59 -13.83 9.12
C LEU A 144 0.24 -15.03 10.03
N LYS A 145 -0.84 -15.73 9.72
CA LYS A 145 -1.19 -17.01 10.34
C LYS A 145 -1.01 -18.14 9.35
N VAL A 146 -0.44 -19.24 9.80
CA VAL A 146 -0.13 -20.39 8.95
C VAL A 146 -0.74 -21.68 9.49
N TRP A 147 -1.05 -22.61 8.61
CA TRP A 147 -1.49 -23.96 8.96
C TRP A 147 -1.01 -24.97 7.88
N PRO A 148 -0.53 -26.16 8.25
CA PRO A 148 -0.24 -26.70 9.61
C PRO A 148 0.76 -25.84 10.40
N ILE A 149 0.80 -26.06 11.71
CA ILE A 149 1.76 -25.37 12.60
C ILE A 149 3.16 -25.98 12.38
N PRO A 150 4.18 -25.20 12.04
CA PRO A 150 5.50 -25.71 11.74
C PRO A 150 6.18 -26.34 12.97
N SER A 151 6.86 -27.46 12.79
CA SER A 151 7.72 -28.10 13.81
C SER A 151 9.11 -27.50 13.90
N SER A 152 9.56 -26.82 12.86
CA SER A 152 10.83 -26.09 12.76
C SER A 152 10.59 -24.63 12.38
N GLN A 153 11.61 -23.80 12.56
CA GLN A 153 11.56 -22.41 12.12
C GLN A 153 11.38 -22.33 10.61
N LYS A 154 10.44 -21.51 10.17
CA LYS A 154 10.17 -21.23 8.76
C LYS A 154 10.37 -19.76 8.43
N THR A 155 10.82 -19.48 7.21
CA THR A 155 10.88 -18.13 6.66
C THR A 155 9.88 -18.01 5.55
N ILE A 156 8.85 -17.22 5.78
CA ILE A 156 7.78 -16.97 4.79
C ILE A 156 8.02 -15.60 4.15
N GLN A 157 8.14 -15.59 2.83
CA GLN A 157 8.23 -14.37 2.05
C GLN A 157 6.82 -13.92 1.66
N VAL A 158 6.47 -12.68 2.02
CA VAL A 158 5.17 -12.07 1.74
C VAL A 158 5.37 -10.79 0.95
N THR A 159 4.77 -10.67 -0.23
CA THR A 159 4.82 -9.43 -1.01
C THR A 159 3.51 -8.66 -0.86
N MET A 160 3.61 -7.43 -0.40
CA MET A 160 2.46 -6.55 -0.13
C MET A 160 2.65 -5.18 -0.77
N VAL A 161 1.53 -4.52 -1.10
CA VAL A 161 1.47 -3.08 -1.30
C VAL A 161 1.31 -2.45 0.07
N THR A 162 2.31 -1.71 0.52
CA THR A 162 2.29 -1.06 1.84
C THR A 162 2.22 0.44 1.66
N PRO A 163 1.05 1.06 1.92
CA PRO A 163 0.88 2.50 1.89
C PRO A 163 1.86 3.21 2.82
N GLN A 164 2.29 4.40 2.41
CA GLN A 164 3.19 5.22 3.21
C GLN A 164 2.42 5.81 4.40
N GLU A 165 3.04 5.88 5.56
CA GLU A 165 2.49 6.57 6.73
C GLU A 165 2.15 8.03 6.43
N ARG A 166 1.34 8.65 7.29
CA ARG A 166 1.01 10.07 7.14
C ARG A 166 2.26 10.93 7.15
N LEU A 167 2.30 11.89 6.24
CA LEU A 167 3.43 12.80 6.10
C LEU A 167 3.39 13.83 7.24
N THR A 168 4.42 13.81 8.07
CA THR A 168 4.58 14.75 9.20
C THR A 168 5.88 15.53 9.09
N ASN A 169 6.92 14.95 8.51
CA ASN A 169 8.22 15.58 8.37
C ASN A 169 8.39 16.18 6.96
N ALA A 170 8.72 17.46 6.89
CA ALA A 170 8.92 18.24 5.66
C ALA A 170 9.83 17.58 4.62
N ASN A 171 10.85 16.85 5.07
CA ASN A 171 11.83 16.18 4.22
C ASN A 171 11.44 14.75 3.81
N THR A 172 10.28 14.25 4.26
CA THR A 172 9.80 12.91 3.88
C THR A 172 9.56 12.86 2.38
N GLN A 173 10.16 11.88 1.72
CA GLN A 173 9.95 11.62 0.29
C GLN A 173 8.58 10.99 0.06
N ILE A 174 7.91 11.42 -1.01
CA ILE A 174 6.63 10.89 -1.46
C ILE A 174 6.89 9.84 -2.53
N TYR A 175 6.33 8.63 -2.36
CA TYR A 175 6.56 7.50 -3.28
C TYR A 175 5.50 7.41 -4.37
N ILE A 176 4.31 7.99 -4.17
CA ILE A 176 3.25 8.04 -5.17
C ILE A 176 3.47 9.16 -6.20
N PRO A 177 2.78 9.12 -7.36
CA PRO A 177 2.87 10.19 -8.35
C PRO A 177 2.45 11.54 -7.79
N THR A 178 3.35 12.53 -7.89
CA THR A 178 3.16 13.85 -7.28
C THR A 178 2.10 14.69 -8.00
N ARG A 179 1.89 14.51 -9.33
CA ARG A 179 0.95 15.34 -10.10
C ARG A 179 -0.49 15.21 -9.61
N PRO A 180 -1.09 14.00 -9.50
CA PRO A 180 -2.44 13.87 -8.96
C PRO A 180 -2.53 14.36 -7.51
N LEU A 181 -1.48 14.13 -6.69
CA LEU A 181 -1.45 14.59 -5.31
C LEU A 181 -1.58 16.12 -5.20
N VAL A 182 -0.76 16.86 -5.95
CA VAL A 182 -0.76 18.32 -5.92
C VAL A 182 -2.07 18.90 -6.49
N VAL A 183 -2.58 18.34 -7.59
CA VAL A 183 -3.83 18.81 -8.21
C VAL A 183 -5.05 18.50 -7.33
N GLY A 184 -5.10 17.31 -6.72
CA GLY A 184 -6.19 16.92 -5.82
C GLY A 184 -6.22 17.76 -4.54
N THR A 185 -5.04 18.03 -3.95
CA THR A 185 -4.95 18.90 -2.77
C THR A 185 -5.34 20.33 -3.09
N ALA A 186 -4.93 20.86 -4.25
CA ALA A 186 -5.34 22.20 -4.69
C ALA A 186 -6.86 22.27 -4.93
N TRP A 187 -7.46 21.21 -5.47
CA TRP A 187 -8.92 21.13 -5.60
C TRP A 187 -9.61 21.22 -4.26
N TYR A 188 -9.23 20.44 -3.24
CA TYR A 188 -9.81 20.49 -1.90
C TYR A 188 -9.63 21.87 -1.24
N ALA A 189 -8.47 22.50 -1.44
CA ALA A 189 -8.19 23.83 -0.90
C ALA A 189 -9.10 24.92 -1.51
N LEU A 190 -9.36 24.86 -2.82
CA LEU A 190 -10.27 25.78 -3.51
C LEU A 190 -11.74 25.54 -3.11
N GLU A 191 -12.14 24.28 -2.96
CA GLU A 191 -13.48 23.91 -2.50
C GLU A 191 -13.77 24.46 -1.10
N GLU A 192 -12.82 24.33 -0.17
CA GLU A 192 -12.95 24.85 1.18
C GLU A 192 -13.09 26.38 1.21
N ARG A 193 -12.39 27.09 0.32
CA ARG A 193 -12.51 28.54 0.19
C ARG A 193 -13.84 29.00 -0.42
N GLY A 194 -14.65 28.09 -0.92
CA GLY A 194 -15.88 28.43 -1.64
C GLY A 194 -15.66 29.11 -2.99
N GLU A 195 -14.44 29.07 -3.51
CA GLU A 195 -14.08 29.64 -4.82
C GLU A 195 -14.58 28.77 -5.99
N GLU A 196 -15.14 27.62 -5.68
CA GLU A 196 -15.58 26.59 -6.63
C GLU A 196 -17.07 26.64 -6.96
N LEU A 197 -17.79 27.70 -6.68
CA LEU A 197 -19.18 27.84 -7.10
C LEU A 197 -19.22 28.11 -8.62
N GLY A 198 -19.31 27.01 -9.41
CA GLY A 198 -19.51 27.11 -10.85
C GLY A 198 -18.65 26.15 -11.70
N VAL A 199 -18.38 26.57 -12.93
CA VAL A 199 -17.67 25.75 -13.96
C VAL A 199 -16.25 25.36 -13.51
N ASN A 200 -15.62 26.14 -12.64
CA ASN A 200 -14.26 25.89 -12.17
C ASN A 200 -14.15 24.70 -11.21
N ALA A 201 -15.17 24.42 -10.39
CA ALA A 201 -15.22 23.27 -9.49
C ALA A 201 -15.14 21.95 -10.24
N LEU A 202 -16.04 21.77 -11.19
CA LEU A 202 -16.05 20.59 -12.07
C LEU A 202 -14.74 20.43 -12.85
N PHE A 203 -14.10 21.54 -13.20
CA PHE A 203 -12.84 21.52 -13.90
C PHE A 203 -11.68 21.03 -13.02
N SER A 204 -11.65 21.40 -11.75
CA SER A 204 -10.59 20.99 -10.81
C SER A 204 -10.70 19.51 -10.44
N GLU A 205 -11.91 19.00 -10.16
CA GLU A 205 -12.17 17.58 -9.95
C GLU A 205 -11.79 16.74 -11.18
N THR A 206 -12.21 17.21 -12.38
CA THR A 206 -11.89 16.52 -13.64
C THR A 206 -10.38 16.49 -13.88
N ARG A 207 -9.65 17.55 -13.56
CA ARG A 207 -8.18 17.57 -13.66
C ARG A 207 -7.52 16.57 -12.72
N PHE A 208 -8.02 16.45 -11.48
CA PHE A 208 -7.54 15.45 -10.55
C PHE A 208 -7.76 14.02 -11.07
N LYS A 209 -8.99 13.71 -11.50
CA LYS A 209 -9.34 12.38 -12.07
C LYS A 209 -8.45 12.05 -13.28
N ASN A 210 -8.33 12.96 -14.22
CA ASN A 210 -7.48 12.76 -15.40
C ASN A 210 -6.00 12.57 -15.02
N ALA A 211 -5.49 13.33 -14.05
CA ALA A 211 -4.12 13.18 -13.59
C ALA A 211 -3.88 11.83 -12.88
N LEU A 212 -4.88 11.33 -12.15
CA LEU A 212 -4.84 10.03 -11.51
C LEU A 212 -4.89 8.90 -12.54
N ASP A 213 -5.82 8.97 -13.50
CA ASP A 213 -5.95 7.97 -14.57
C ASP A 213 -4.69 7.89 -15.45
N ASP A 214 -4.09 9.02 -15.79
CA ASP A 214 -2.80 9.09 -16.49
C ASP A 214 -1.69 8.40 -15.68
N ALA A 215 -1.66 8.62 -14.36
CA ALA A 215 -0.64 8.03 -13.49
C ALA A 215 -0.83 6.52 -13.34
N ILE A 216 -2.06 6.04 -13.17
CA ILE A 216 -2.41 4.62 -13.11
C ILE A 216 -2.04 3.93 -14.42
N SER A 217 -2.39 4.53 -15.56
CA SER A 217 -2.08 3.97 -16.88
C SER A 217 -0.57 3.81 -17.12
N ARG A 218 0.24 4.76 -16.67
CA ARG A 218 1.71 4.68 -16.77
C ARG A 218 2.27 3.58 -15.88
N ASP A 219 1.85 3.52 -14.61
CA ASP A 219 2.33 2.50 -13.68
C ASP A 219 1.93 1.09 -14.12
N ALA A 220 0.71 0.91 -14.63
CA ALA A 220 0.23 -0.34 -15.19
C ALA A 220 1.00 -0.77 -16.45
N ALA A 221 1.31 0.16 -17.36
CA ALA A 221 2.12 -0.14 -18.55
C ALA A 221 3.53 -0.62 -18.18
N GLU A 222 4.17 0.01 -17.19
CA GLU A 222 5.48 -0.41 -16.70
C GLU A 222 5.43 -1.77 -15.97
N GLN A 223 4.33 -2.11 -15.32
CA GLN A 223 4.13 -3.43 -14.72
C GLN A 223 3.96 -4.52 -15.79
N GLY A 224 3.21 -4.26 -16.86
CA GLY A 224 3.00 -5.19 -17.98
C GLY A 224 4.29 -5.53 -18.73
N ASN A 225 5.14 -4.55 -18.99
CA ASN A 225 6.41 -4.77 -19.66
C ASN A 225 7.39 -5.65 -18.86
N ASN A 226 7.29 -5.70 -17.54
CA ASN A 226 8.10 -6.59 -16.72
C ASN A 226 7.61 -8.05 -16.70
N MET A 227 6.33 -8.30 -17.06
CA MET A 227 5.81 -9.68 -17.14
C MET A 227 6.19 -10.40 -18.45
N GLU A 228 6.43 -9.67 -19.54
CA GLU A 228 6.84 -10.29 -20.82
C GLU A 228 8.29 -10.83 -20.83
N LEU A 229 9.13 -10.38 -19.89
CA LEU A 229 10.52 -10.81 -19.79
C LEU A 229 10.75 -12.13 -19.01
N VAL A 230 9.72 -12.75 -18.47
CA VAL A 230 9.81 -13.99 -17.66
C VAL A 230 9.27 -15.22 -18.43
N SER A 231 8.95 -15.10 -19.71
CA SER A 231 8.59 -16.22 -20.56
C SER A 231 9.80 -16.68 -21.39
N VAL A 232 10.75 -17.33 -20.75
CA VAL A 232 11.75 -18.21 -21.42
C VAL A 232 11.72 -19.57 -20.75
#